data_f662061a9b8ae57614d805357ab3f9cd
#
_entry.id   f662061a9b8ae57614d805357ab3f9cd
#
_cell.length_a   1.000
_cell.length_b   1.000
_cell.length_c   1.000
_cell.angle_alpha   90.00
_cell.angle_beta   90.00
_cell.angle_gamma   90.00
#
_symmetry.space_group_name_H-M   'P 1'
#
loop_
_entity.id
_entity.type
_entity.pdbx_description
1 polymer ?
#
loop_
_entity_poly.entity_id
_entity_poly.type
_entity_poly.pdbx_seq_one_letter_code
_entity_poly.pdbx_strand_id
1 'polypeptide(L)'
;MEAFLQPLQSLAEFGEIKKRCGANCGILNVSGCMESQKVHLMYGLSGLFPYHLILADDERNAKEIYEDYRFYDKNVYFYPAKDLLFFQADIHGNLLIRQRMRVIRALLEQEEVTVVTSIDGCMDFLMPLEKIRSRLLHFKSDSVIDLDQLKEELVELGYERTGQVELPGQFSVRGGIIDIYPLTEDNPWRIELWDDEVDSIRSFDAESQRSLENVDEITIYPAAEMIDGEDMVSFLDYFPEEKTLVFLDELNHLAENGEGVEEEYRQSRMHREEKGEANLPEQWLCGFQELQKKLNRRNCVAVSALSPRRSGWKINEEFDLTVKSVDSYNSSFELLVKDLLQYKSQGYRIALLSGSRTRAERLAKDLSEEGLNAFYSQDMDRIISPGEIMVVYGHARRGFQYPLIKFAVMTETDIFGKEQKKRKKKKKYSGNRIQDFAELSIGDLVVHEKHGLGIYRGIEKVEVDRVVKDYIKIEYRGGSNLYILATQLDALQKYSGSSENAKTPKLNKLGGQEWNKTKSRVKGAVKNIAKELVELYAVRQEKEGYVCGPDTVWQKEFEEMFPYEETEDQLAAIEDTKRDMESTRIMDRLVCGDVGYGKTEVALRAAFKAVQESRQVVY
;
A
#
# COMPACT_ATOMS: atom_id res chain seq x y z
N MET A 1 21.70 5.92 7.37
CA MET A 1 21.14 4.92 8.34
C MET A 1 22.22 4.36 9.30
N GLU A 2 23.40 4.97 9.37
CA GLU A 2 24.53 4.51 10.21
C GLU A 2 24.18 4.41 11.71
N ALA A 3 23.28 5.27 12.21
CA ALA A 3 22.80 5.19 13.60
C ALA A 3 22.28 3.80 13.99
N PHE A 4 21.71 3.08 13.04
CA PHE A 4 21.15 1.73 13.24
C PHE A 4 22.14 0.62 12.81
N LEU A 5 22.93 0.86 11.78
CA LEU A 5 23.87 -0.14 11.24
C LEU A 5 25.14 -0.28 12.07
N GLN A 6 25.72 0.83 12.54
CA GLN A 6 26.97 0.83 13.27
C GLN A 6 26.92 -0.03 14.55
N PRO A 7 25.84 -0.04 15.36
CA PRO A 7 25.75 -0.93 16.51
C PRO A 7 25.84 -2.41 16.13
N LEU A 8 25.21 -2.85 15.04
CA LEU A 8 25.27 -4.25 14.56
C LEU A 8 26.70 -4.70 14.25
N GLN A 9 27.55 -3.81 13.76
CA GLN A 9 28.95 -4.15 13.46
C GLN A 9 29.75 -4.54 14.72
N SER A 10 29.27 -4.17 15.90
CA SER A 10 29.88 -4.54 17.19
C SER A 10 29.42 -5.94 17.67
N LEU A 11 28.45 -6.56 17.00
CA LEU A 11 27.96 -7.88 17.33
C LEU A 11 28.78 -8.95 16.60
N ALA A 12 29.43 -9.84 17.35
CA ALA A 12 30.33 -10.85 16.79
C ALA A 12 29.61 -11.77 15.80
N GLU A 13 28.40 -12.22 16.17
CA GLU A 13 27.54 -13.08 15.37
C GLU A 13 27.17 -12.42 14.04
N PHE A 14 26.87 -11.11 14.07
CA PHE A 14 26.59 -10.36 12.84
C PHE A 14 27.79 -10.32 11.88
N GLY A 15 28.98 -10.13 12.41
CA GLY A 15 30.21 -10.16 11.63
C GLY A 15 30.47 -11.53 10.97
N GLU A 16 30.19 -12.62 11.70
CA GLU A 16 30.30 -13.98 11.18
C GLU A 16 29.24 -14.28 10.12
N ILE A 17 27.97 -13.93 10.36
CA ILE A 17 26.87 -14.07 9.39
C ILE A 17 27.23 -13.33 8.09
N LYS A 18 27.63 -12.06 8.21
CA LYS A 18 28.01 -11.21 7.07
C LYS A 18 29.14 -11.84 6.24
N LYS A 19 30.16 -12.40 6.90
CA LYS A 19 31.27 -13.06 6.25
C LYS A 19 30.85 -14.35 5.53
N ARG A 20 29.92 -15.10 6.10
CA ARG A 20 29.42 -16.36 5.53
C ARG A 20 28.45 -16.11 4.36
N CYS A 21 27.58 -15.11 4.44
CA CYS A 21 26.66 -14.75 3.35
C CYS A 21 27.37 -14.45 2.03
N GLY A 22 28.61 -13.95 2.04
CA GLY A 22 29.38 -13.65 0.83
C GLY A 22 29.92 -14.87 0.06
N ALA A 23 29.73 -16.12 0.54
CA ALA A 23 30.45 -17.30 0.07
C ALA A 23 29.56 -18.45 -0.44
N ASN A 24 28.42 -18.17 -1.07
CA ASN A 24 27.49 -19.22 -1.53
C ASN A 24 27.05 -20.16 -0.38
N CYS A 25 26.47 -19.57 0.63
CA CYS A 25 26.35 -20.15 1.97
C CYS A 25 25.23 -21.19 2.13
N GLY A 26 24.31 -21.31 1.17
CA GLY A 26 23.06 -22.05 1.41
C GLY A 26 22.21 -21.35 2.48
N ILE A 27 21.58 -22.12 3.37
CA ILE A 27 20.75 -21.56 4.43
C ILE A 27 21.55 -21.38 5.72
N LEU A 28 21.69 -20.14 6.17
CA LEU A 28 22.17 -19.78 7.50
C LEU A 28 20.94 -19.53 8.39
N ASN A 29 20.83 -20.20 9.52
CA ASN A 29 19.74 -19.96 10.46
C ASN A 29 20.19 -19.07 11.61
N VAL A 30 19.42 -18.03 11.89
CA VAL A 30 19.63 -17.09 13.00
C VAL A 30 18.44 -17.20 13.94
N SER A 31 18.63 -17.81 15.10
CA SER A 31 17.63 -17.95 16.16
C SER A 31 17.71 -16.84 17.20
N GLY A 32 16.71 -16.74 18.07
CA GLY A 32 16.61 -15.68 19.07
C GLY A 32 16.15 -14.33 18.53
N CYS A 33 15.69 -14.28 17.27
CA CYS A 33 15.20 -13.06 16.63
C CYS A 33 13.75 -12.75 17.04
N MET A 34 13.40 -11.46 17.08
CA MET A 34 12.07 -11.00 17.53
C MET A 34 11.51 -9.93 16.58
N GLU A 35 10.24 -10.01 16.27
CA GLU A 35 9.42 -9.01 15.54
C GLU A 35 10.22 -8.01 14.66
N SER A 36 10.17 -6.71 14.96
CA SER A 36 10.87 -5.66 14.18
C SER A 36 12.41 -5.76 14.22
N GLN A 37 12.98 -6.49 15.19
CA GLN A 37 14.42 -6.75 15.22
C GLN A 37 14.86 -7.65 14.03
N LYS A 38 14.01 -8.59 13.59
CA LYS A 38 14.27 -9.38 12.38
C LYS A 38 14.52 -8.47 11.18
N VAL A 39 13.67 -7.48 11.01
CA VAL A 39 13.76 -6.50 9.91
C VAL A 39 15.05 -5.67 10.02
N HIS A 40 15.43 -5.27 11.23
CA HIS A 40 16.69 -4.56 11.47
C HIS A 40 17.92 -5.41 11.08
N LEU A 41 17.91 -6.71 11.41
CA LEU A 41 18.96 -7.65 10.99
C LEU A 41 18.98 -7.83 9.48
N MET A 42 17.82 -8.02 8.84
CA MET A 42 17.69 -8.16 7.38
C MET A 42 18.26 -6.93 6.67
N TYR A 43 17.89 -5.74 7.13
CA TYR A 43 18.44 -4.50 6.60
C TYR A 43 19.94 -4.38 6.80
N GLY A 44 20.47 -4.80 7.96
CA GLY A 44 21.91 -4.82 8.23
C GLY A 44 22.71 -5.69 7.26
N LEU A 45 22.10 -6.73 6.69
CA LEU A 45 22.71 -7.65 5.72
C LEU A 45 22.43 -7.26 4.26
N SER A 46 21.52 -6.32 4.00
CA SER A 46 21.13 -5.97 2.63
C SER A 46 22.25 -5.39 1.78
N GLY A 47 23.22 -4.71 2.35
CA GLY A 47 24.38 -4.18 1.60
C GLY A 47 25.32 -5.23 0.98
N LEU A 48 25.00 -6.54 1.09
CA LEU A 48 25.85 -7.61 0.54
C LEU A 48 25.47 -8.00 -0.90
N PHE A 49 24.22 -7.83 -1.27
CA PHE A 49 23.69 -8.23 -2.57
C PHE A 49 22.80 -7.11 -3.13
N PRO A 50 22.66 -7.00 -4.45
CA PRO A 50 21.78 -6.00 -5.06
C PRO A 50 20.28 -6.37 -4.97
N TYR A 51 19.97 -7.67 -4.92
CA TYR A 51 18.58 -8.13 -4.85
C TYR A 51 18.30 -8.81 -3.52
N HIS A 52 17.15 -8.46 -2.91
CA HIS A 52 16.70 -9.07 -1.68
C HIS A 52 15.27 -9.56 -1.85
N LEU A 53 15.03 -10.80 -1.47
CA LEU A 53 13.69 -11.37 -1.40
C LEU A 53 13.41 -11.76 0.05
N ILE A 54 12.38 -11.18 0.64
CA ILE A 54 11.95 -11.50 2.01
C ILE A 54 10.66 -12.31 1.91
N LEU A 55 10.72 -13.56 2.38
CA LEU A 55 9.60 -14.50 2.41
C LEU A 55 9.04 -14.58 3.81
N ALA A 56 7.78 -14.18 3.96
CA ALA A 56 6.99 -14.36 5.17
C ALA A 56 6.05 -15.55 5.03
N ASP A 57 5.55 -16.05 6.15
CA ASP A 57 4.65 -17.20 6.20
C ASP A 57 3.26 -16.89 5.61
N ASP A 58 2.74 -15.68 5.83
CA ASP A 58 1.46 -15.22 5.29
C ASP A 58 1.52 -13.77 4.79
N GLU A 59 0.47 -13.34 4.08
CA GLU A 59 0.38 -11.99 3.51
C GLU A 59 0.32 -10.89 4.59
N ARG A 60 -0.29 -11.18 5.73
CA ARG A 60 -0.38 -10.22 6.84
C ARG A 60 1.00 -9.94 7.41
N ASN A 61 1.77 -11.00 7.69
CA ASN A 61 3.13 -10.88 8.20
C ASN A 61 4.05 -10.22 7.16
N ALA A 62 3.89 -10.57 5.86
CA ALA A 62 4.61 -9.92 4.77
C ALA A 62 4.36 -8.39 4.72
N LYS A 63 3.11 -7.94 4.88
CA LYS A 63 2.76 -6.51 4.96
C LYS A 63 3.39 -5.85 6.19
N GLU A 64 3.37 -6.53 7.33
CA GLU A 64 3.96 -6.03 8.56
C GLU A 64 5.50 -5.88 8.45
N ILE A 65 6.18 -6.84 7.82
CA ILE A 65 7.62 -6.75 7.52
C ILE A 65 7.90 -5.63 6.51
N TYR A 66 7.09 -5.52 5.46
CA TYR A 66 7.22 -4.46 4.47
C TYR A 66 7.09 -3.06 5.08
N GLU A 67 6.12 -2.83 5.96
CA GLU A 67 5.94 -1.55 6.65
C GLU A 67 7.14 -1.22 7.56
N ASP A 68 7.63 -2.19 8.33
CA ASP A 68 8.82 -2.01 9.17
C ASP A 68 10.09 -1.77 8.32
N TYR A 69 10.25 -2.47 7.19
CA TYR A 69 11.42 -2.33 6.33
C TYR A 69 11.49 -0.96 5.64
N ARG A 70 10.33 -0.38 5.30
CA ARG A 70 10.24 0.95 4.70
C ARG A 70 10.83 2.07 5.56
N PHE A 71 10.95 1.86 6.86
CA PHE A 71 11.65 2.79 7.73
C PHE A 71 13.14 2.87 7.39
N TYR A 72 13.77 1.74 7.07
CA TYR A 72 15.18 1.67 6.76
C TYR A 72 15.49 1.98 5.30
N ASP A 73 14.68 1.47 4.39
CA ASP A 73 14.85 1.64 2.95
C ASP A 73 13.49 1.88 2.27
N LYS A 74 13.44 2.94 1.48
CA LYS A 74 12.24 3.29 0.71
C LYS A 74 12.15 2.51 -0.60
N ASN A 75 13.26 1.92 -1.07
CA ASN A 75 13.32 1.10 -2.28
C ASN A 75 12.92 -0.35 -2.02
N VAL A 76 11.84 -0.52 -1.27
CA VAL A 76 11.24 -1.82 -0.96
C VAL A 76 9.85 -1.90 -1.56
N TYR A 77 9.52 -3.07 -2.12
CA TYR A 77 8.27 -3.35 -2.80
C TYR A 77 7.55 -4.50 -2.14
N PHE A 78 6.23 -4.40 -2.07
CA PHE A 78 5.37 -5.49 -1.61
C PHE A 78 4.75 -6.21 -2.80
N TYR A 79 4.97 -7.52 -2.89
CA TYR A 79 4.38 -8.39 -3.91
C TYR A 79 3.26 -9.23 -3.28
N PRO A 80 1.98 -8.90 -3.51
CA PRO A 80 0.86 -9.62 -2.95
C PRO A 80 0.62 -10.96 -3.65
N ALA A 81 0.16 -11.97 -2.91
CA ALA A 81 -0.28 -13.24 -3.46
C ALA A 81 -1.60 -13.10 -4.24
N LYS A 82 -1.87 -14.05 -5.14
CA LYS A 82 -3.18 -14.22 -5.77
C LYS A 82 -4.12 -14.94 -4.81
N ASP A 83 -5.39 -14.57 -4.82
CA ASP A 83 -6.40 -15.33 -4.09
C ASP A 83 -6.73 -16.61 -4.87
N LEU A 84 -6.38 -17.76 -4.29
CA LEU A 84 -6.58 -19.07 -4.89
C LEU A 84 -8.06 -19.48 -5.04
N LEU A 85 -8.97 -18.85 -4.29
CA LEU A 85 -10.40 -19.14 -4.33
C LEU A 85 -11.09 -18.58 -5.59
N PHE A 86 -10.50 -17.58 -6.23
CA PHE A 86 -11.09 -16.85 -7.35
C PHE A 86 -10.40 -17.11 -8.68
N PHE A 87 -9.85 -18.30 -8.91
CA PHE A 87 -9.18 -18.70 -10.15
C PHE A 87 -10.02 -18.56 -11.43
N GLN A 88 -11.34 -18.45 -11.34
CA GLN A 88 -12.20 -18.38 -12.51
C GLN A 88 -12.42 -16.99 -13.07
N ALA A 89 -12.12 -16.00 -12.30
CA ALA A 89 -12.26 -14.65 -12.75
C ALA A 89 -10.90 -13.99 -12.64
N ASP A 90 -10.48 -13.29 -13.68
CA ASP A 90 -9.48 -12.20 -13.57
C ASP A 90 -10.07 -11.09 -12.66
N ILE A 91 -10.57 -11.50 -11.47
CA ILE A 91 -11.30 -10.69 -10.52
C ILE A 91 -10.34 -9.95 -9.59
N HIS A 92 -9.07 -9.98 -9.90
CA HIS A 92 -8.13 -9.15 -9.18
C HIS A 92 -8.38 -7.72 -9.65
N GLY A 93 -8.92 -6.90 -8.75
CA GLY A 93 -9.09 -5.48 -9.01
C GLY A 93 -7.76 -4.91 -9.50
N ASN A 94 -7.80 -3.91 -10.37
CA ASN A 94 -6.62 -3.22 -10.94
C ASN A 94 -5.54 -2.89 -9.90
N LEU A 95 -5.91 -2.80 -8.62
CA LEU A 95 -5.00 -2.51 -7.52
C LEU A 95 -3.98 -3.64 -7.28
N LEU A 96 -4.42 -4.91 -7.27
CA LEU A 96 -3.54 -6.06 -7.06
C LEU A 96 -2.56 -6.18 -8.23
N ILE A 97 -3.07 -6.17 -9.46
CA ILE A 97 -2.26 -6.24 -10.67
C ILE A 97 -1.28 -5.07 -10.71
N ARG A 98 -1.74 -3.87 -10.37
CA ARG A 98 -0.90 -2.67 -10.28
C ARG A 98 0.27 -2.86 -9.31
N GLN A 99 0.04 -3.40 -8.12
CA GLN A 99 1.09 -3.65 -7.13
C GLN A 99 2.11 -4.67 -7.65
N ARG A 100 1.63 -5.76 -8.26
CA ARG A 100 2.50 -6.80 -8.82
C ARG A 100 3.32 -6.28 -10.01
N MET A 101 2.70 -5.54 -10.92
CA MET A 101 3.39 -4.95 -12.07
C MET A 101 4.43 -3.90 -11.65
N ARG A 102 4.21 -3.15 -10.56
CA ARG A 102 5.23 -2.26 -10.00
C ARG A 102 6.48 -3.02 -9.53
N VAL A 103 6.31 -4.20 -8.94
CA VAL A 103 7.44 -5.06 -8.56
C VAL A 103 8.17 -5.58 -9.81
N ILE A 104 7.44 -6.07 -10.81
CA ILE A 104 8.01 -6.55 -12.07
C ILE A 104 8.78 -5.43 -12.76
N ARG A 105 8.22 -4.23 -12.83
CA ARG A 105 8.90 -3.05 -13.35
C ARG A 105 10.19 -2.76 -12.60
N ALA A 106 10.15 -2.76 -11.26
CA ALA A 106 11.34 -2.51 -10.46
C ALA A 106 12.44 -3.54 -10.74
N LEU A 107 12.10 -4.83 -10.86
CA LEU A 107 13.05 -5.90 -11.19
C LEU A 107 13.63 -5.79 -12.62
N LEU A 108 12.90 -5.16 -13.56
CA LEU A 108 13.36 -4.94 -14.93
C LEU A 108 14.22 -3.68 -15.10
N GLU A 109 13.96 -2.61 -14.31
CA GLU A 109 14.55 -1.29 -14.49
C GLU A 109 15.66 -0.97 -13.47
N GLN A 110 15.62 -1.54 -12.27
CA GLN A 110 16.51 -1.16 -11.17
C GLN A 110 17.64 -2.16 -10.95
N GLU A 111 18.79 -1.64 -10.55
CA GLU A 111 19.96 -2.47 -10.23
C GLU A 111 19.91 -3.05 -8.82
N GLU A 112 19.19 -2.39 -7.89
CA GLU A 112 19.04 -2.80 -6.50
C GLU A 112 17.55 -2.77 -6.12
N VAL A 113 17.02 -3.91 -5.67
CA VAL A 113 15.59 -4.05 -5.32
C VAL A 113 15.42 -4.96 -4.12
N THR A 114 14.62 -4.51 -3.16
CA THR A 114 14.13 -5.36 -2.06
C THR A 114 12.65 -5.66 -2.28
N VAL A 115 12.27 -6.93 -2.28
CA VAL A 115 10.87 -7.36 -2.41
C VAL A 115 10.46 -8.17 -1.20
N VAL A 116 9.30 -7.86 -0.65
CA VAL A 116 8.67 -8.61 0.44
C VAL A 116 7.42 -9.30 -0.11
N THR A 117 7.31 -10.60 0.11
CA THR A 117 6.14 -11.39 -0.27
C THR A 117 5.87 -12.50 0.74
N SER A 118 4.71 -13.11 0.64
CA SER A 118 4.36 -14.31 1.38
C SER A 118 4.75 -15.58 0.59
N ILE A 119 4.74 -16.73 1.26
CA ILE A 119 5.11 -18.00 0.66
C ILE A 119 4.20 -18.36 -0.53
N ASP A 120 2.89 -18.10 -0.41
CA ASP A 120 1.91 -18.28 -1.47
C ASP A 120 2.21 -17.40 -2.69
N GLY A 121 2.57 -16.11 -2.48
CA GLY A 121 2.99 -15.23 -3.57
C GLY A 121 4.28 -15.68 -4.26
N CYS A 122 5.19 -16.31 -3.51
CA CYS A 122 6.42 -16.87 -4.08
C CYS A 122 6.18 -18.17 -4.90
N MET A 123 5.11 -18.89 -4.59
CA MET A 123 4.70 -20.11 -5.30
C MET A 123 3.99 -19.84 -6.62
N ASP A 124 3.62 -18.60 -6.93
CA ASP A 124 2.97 -18.25 -8.19
C ASP A 124 3.83 -18.63 -9.40
N PHE A 125 3.19 -19.21 -10.41
CA PHE A 125 3.78 -19.37 -11.74
C PHE A 125 3.52 -18.13 -12.59
N LEU A 126 4.58 -17.64 -13.22
CA LEU A 126 4.63 -16.40 -13.96
C LEU A 126 5.38 -16.58 -15.29
N MET A 127 5.11 -15.70 -16.24
CA MET A 127 5.90 -15.62 -17.47
C MET A 127 7.34 -15.19 -17.12
N PRO A 128 8.38 -15.79 -17.71
CA PRO A 128 9.77 -15.37 -17.49
C PRO A 128 9.99 -13.88 -17.76
N LEU A 129 10.81 -13.21 -16.94
CA LEU A 129 11.09 -11.77 -17.07
C LEU A 129 11.60 -11.38 -18.47
N GLU A 130 12.41 -12.25 -19.12
CA GLU A 130 12.92 -12.00 -20.47
C GLU A 130 11.79 -11.98 -21.52
N LYS A 131 10.78 -12.84 -21.36
CA LYS A 131 9.59 -12.80 -22.22
C LYS A 131 8.74 -11.55 -21.97
N ILE A 132 8.61 -11.10 -20.71
CA ILE A 132 7.94 -9.83 -20.40
C ILE A 132 8.71 -8.69 -21.02
N ARG A 133 10.04 -8.64 -20.86
CA ARG A 133 10.92 -7.61 -21.43
C ARG A 133 10.78 -7.51 -22.95
N SER A 134 10.70 -8.61 -23.65
CA SER A 134 10.55 -8.62 -25.12
C SER A 134 9.18 -8.13 -25.61
N ARG A 135 8.20 -8.04 -24.72
CA ARG A 135 6.83 -7.57 -25.03
C ARG A 135 6.55 -6.15 -24.55
N LEU A 136 7.54 -5.47 -23.95
CA LEU A 136 7.41 -4.06 -23.58
C LEU A 136 7.34 -3.20 -24.83
N LEU A 137 6.40 -2.25 -24.86
CA LEU A 137 6.32 -1.29 -25.94
C LEU A 137 7.09 -0.02 -25.56
N HIS A 138 8.04 0.35 -26.40
CA HIS A 138 8.85 1.53 -26.21
C HIS A 138 8.47 2.58 -27.24
N PHE A 139 8.09 3.77 -26.79
CA PHE A 139 7.78 4.90 -27.62
C PHE A 139 8.79 6.00 -27.36
N LYS A 140 9.33 6.54 -28.44
CA LYS A 140 10.26 7.67 -28.41
C LYS A 140 9.89 8.65 -29.51
N SER A 141 10.19 9.93 -29.32
CA SER A 141 10.06 10.93 -30.37
C SER A 141 10.80 10.48 -31.64
N ASP A 142 10.22 10.73 -32.79
CA ASP A 142 10.71 10.35 -34.12
C ASP A 142 10.65 8.81 -34.40
N SER A 143 10.00 8.01 -33.55
CA SER A 143 9.76 6.58 -33.85
C SER A 143 8.59 6.41 -34.82
N VAL A 144 8.69 5.43 -35.75
CA VAL A 144 7.62 5.08 -36.66
C VAL A 144 6.74 3.98 -36.04
N ILE A 145 5.42 4.14 -36.11
CA ILE A 145 4.43 3.25 -35.49
C ILE A 145 3.44 2.74 -36.52
N ASP A 146 3.31 1.42 -36.63
CA ASP A 146 2.18 0.80 -37.32
C ASP A 146 0.98 0.75 -36.37
N LEU A 147 -0.05 1.57 -36.66
CA LEU A 147 -1.24 1.69 -35.79
C LEU A 147 -2.06 0.40 -35.70
N ASP A 148 -2.08 -0.44 -36.73
CA ASP A 148 -2.89 -1.65 -36.70
C ASP A 148 -2.17 -2.74 -35.91
N GLN A 149 -0.87 -2.88 -36.08
CA GLN A 149 -0.05 -3.74 -35.26
C GLN A 149 -0.08 -3.32 -33.78
N LEU A 150 0.07 -2.03 -33.48
CA LEU A 150 0.04 -1.50 -32.10
C LEU A 150 -1.29 -1.80 -31.40
N LYS A 151 -2.43 -1.72 -32.09
CA LYS A 151 -3.74 -2.07 -31.50
C LYS A 151 -3.80 -3.53 -31.09
N GLU A 152 -3.25 -4.44 -31.91
CA GLU A 152 -3.18 -5.87 -31.59
C GLU A 152 -2.25 -6.12 -30.39
N GLU A 153 -1.06 -5.54 -30.40
CA GLU A 153 -0.08 -5.63 -29.30
C GLU A 153 -0.65 -5.12 -27.96
N LEU A 154 -1.36 -3.97 -27.95
CA LEU A 154 -1.98 -3.44 -26.73
C LEU A 154 -3.09 -4.36 -26.20
N VAL A 155 -3.88 -4.97 -27.07
CA VAL A 155 -4.90 -5.96 -26.67
C VAL A 155 -4.22 -7.22 -26.10
N GLU A 156 -3.15 -7.70 -26.72
CA GLU A 156 -2.35 -8.84 -26.22
C GLU A 156 -1.72 -8.52 -24.85
N LEU A 157 -1.28 -7.29 -24.64
CA LEU A 157 -0.79 -6.81 -23.34
C LEU A 157 -1.88 -6.64 -22.28
N GLY A 158 -3.14 -6.91 -22.63
CA GLY A 158 -4.27 -6.88 -21.70
C GLY A 158 -4.99 -5.53 -21.60
N TYR A 159 -4.63 -4.53 -22.43
CA TYR A 159 -5.35 -3.26 -22.45
C TYR A 159 -6.72 -3.40 -23.12
N GLU A 160 -7.69 -2.65 -22.59
CA GLU A 160 -9.03 -2.55 -23.14
C GLU A 160 -9.15 -1.34 -24.08
N ARG A 161 -9.63 -1.60 -25.31
CA ARG A 161 -9.88 -0.51 -26.26
C ARG A 161 -11.16 0.23 -25.92
N THR A 162 -11.06 1.55 -25.79
CA THR A 162 -12.19 2.44 -25.47
C THR A 162 -12.25 3.63 -26.44
N GLY A 163 -13.39 4.32 -26.47
CA GLY A 163 -13.50 5.56 -27.25
C GLY A 163 -12.74 6.73 -26.65
N GLN A 164 -12.55 6.74 -25.33
CA GLN A 164 -11.79 7.71 -24.56
C GLN A 164 -11.25 7.02 -23.31
N VAL A 165 -10.00 7.29 -23.00
CA VAL A 165 -9.33 6.71 -21.83
C VAL A 165 -9.78 7.43 -20.55
N GLU A 166 -10.25 6.67 -19.58
CA GLU A 166 -10.74 7.19 -18.29
C GLU A 166 -10.17 6.43 -17.08
N LEU A 167 -9.77 5.16 -17.27
CA LEU A 167 -9.30 4.27 -16.21
C LEU A 167 -7.98 3.59 -16.60
N PRO A 168 -7.13 3.24 -15.61
CA PRO A 168 -5.95 2.42 -15.85
C PRO A 168 -6.28 1.10 -16.55
N GLY A 169 -5.42 0.68 -17.48
CA GLY A 169 -5.63 -0.52 -18.31
C GLY A 169 -6.42 -0.25 -19.60
N GLN A 170 -6.74 1.01 -19.91
CA GLN A 170 -7.46 1.37 -21.13
C GLN A 170 -6.53 2.03 -22.17
N PHE A 171 -6.89 1.87 -23.45
CA PHE A 171 -6.29 2.64 -24.53
C PHE A 171 -7.34 3.12 -25.54
N SER A 172 -7.02 4.18 -26.27
CA SER A 172 -7.87 4.76 -27.31
C SER A 172 -7.01 5.21 -28.48
N VAL A 173 -7.47 4.94 -29.70
CA VAL A 173 -6.83 5.42 -30.94
C VAL A 173 -7.84 6.24 -31.73
N ARG A 174 -7.52 7.51 -31.98
CA ARG A 174 -8.41 8.47 -32.68
C ARG A 174 -7.60 9.28 -33.69
N GLY A 175 -7.63 8.84 -34.95
CA GLY A 175 -6.76 9.42 -35.99
C GLY A 175 -5.29 9.19 -35.63
N GLY A 176 -4.48 10.23 -35.61
CA GLY A 176 -3.07 10.19 -35.21
C GLY A 176 -2.84 10.37 -33.70
N ILE A 177 -3.86 10.20 -32.86
CA ILE A 177 -3.72 10.31 -31.40
C ILE A 177 -3.93 8.94 -30.75
N ILE A 178 -2.96 8.52 -29.95
CA ILE A 178 -2.99 7.30 -29.17
C ILE A 178 -2.95 7.69 -27.68
N ASP A 179 -4.00 7.33 -26.95
CA ASP A 179 -4.07 7.51 -25.49
C ASP A 179 -3.93 6.13 -24.83
N ILE A 180 -3.01 5.99 -23.88
CA ILE A 180 -2.78 4.74 -23.13
C ILE A 180 -2.70 5.06 -21.64
N TYR A 181 -3.43 4.32 -20.80
CA TYR A 181 -3.34 4.47 -19.35
C TYR A 181 -2.73 3.23 -18.70
N PRO A 182 -1.40 3.20 -18.49
CA PRO A 182 -0.74 2.07 -17.87
C PRO A 182 -1.16 1.89 -16.41
N LEU A 183 -1.16 0.64 -15.92
CA LEU A 183 -1.43 0.35 -14.51
C LEU A 183 -0.34 0.88 -13.57
N THR A 184 0.89 1.03 -14.08
CA THR A 184 2.04 1.48 -13.30
C THR A 184 2.12 2.98 -13.10
N GLU A 185 1.36 3.75 -13.88
CA GLU A 185 1.39 5.21 -13.88
C GLU A 185 0.17 5.81 -13.16
N ASP A 186 0.33 7.05 -12.69
CA ASP A 186 -0.76 7.80 -12.06
C ASP A 186 -1.61 8.56 -13.09
N ASN A 187 -1.05 8.87 -14.26
CA ASN A 187 -1.71 9.56 -15.36
C ASN A 187 -1.55 8.81 -16.68
N PRO A 188 -2.51 8.90 -17.60
CA PRO A 188 -2.39 8.35 -18.94
C PRO A 188 -1.39 9.13 -19.81
N TRP A 189 -0.86 8.45 -20.81
CA TRP A 189 0.00 8.98 -21.83
C TRP A 189 -0.77 9.25 -23.11
N ARG A 190 -0.48 10.38 -23.77
CA ARG A 190 -0.95 10.74 -25.10
C ARG A 190 0.23 10.82 -26.02
N ILE A 191 0.20 10.03 -27.09
CA ILE A 191 1.18 9.99 -28.16
C ILE A 191 0.49 10.60 -29.38
N GLU A 192 1.05 11.67 -29.94
CA GLU A 192 0.57 12.30 -31.18
C GLU A 192 1.49 11.90 -32.31
N LEU A 193 0.88 11.50 -33.43
CA LEU A 193 1.59 11.09 -34.62
C LEU A 193 1.44 12.15 -35.73
N TRP A 194 2.53 12.40 -36.45
CA TRP A 194 2.51 13.04 -37.73
C TRP A 194 2.67 11.97 -38.81
N ASP A 195 1.55 11.63 -39.49
CA ASP A 195 1.42 10.46 -40.35
C ASP A 195 1.60 9.17 -39.54
N ASP A 196 2.75 8.53 -39.61
CA ASP A 196 3.13 7.33 -38.85
C ASP A 196 4.30 7.53 -37.85
N GLU A 197 4.83 8.77 -37.76
CA GLU A 197 5.95 9.14 -36.91
C GLU A 197 5.48 9.82 -35.61
N VAL A 198 6.10 9.48 -34.47
CA VAL A 198 5.78 10.11 -33.17
C VAL A 198 6.27 11.55 -33.13
N ASP A 199 5.33 12.51 -33.14
CA ASP A 199 5.60 13.92 -33.03
C ASP A 199 5.79 14.37 -31.57
N SER A 200 4.94 13.92 -30.67
CA SER A 200 5.03 14.27 -29.24
C SER A 200 4.45 13.21 -28.33
N ILE A 201 5.01 13.14 -27.10
CA ILE A 201 4.54 12.27 -26.02
C ILE A 201 4.30 13.13 -24.80
N ARG A 202 3.10 13.03 -24.19
CA ARG A 202 2.77 13.78 -22.99
C ARG A 202 1.85 13.03 -22.04
N SER A 203 1.98 13.28 -20.76
CA SER A 203 0.98 12.87 -19.78
C SER A 203 -0.21 13.84 -19.80
N PHE A 204 -1.39 13.33 -19.40
CA PHE A 204 -2.58 14.15 -19.30
C PHE A 204 -3.48 13.68 -18.15
N ASP A 205 -4.27 14.59 -17.64
CA ASP A 205 -5.27 14.29 -16.60
C ASP A 205 -6.49 13.60 -17.22
N ALA A 206 -6.84 12.41 -16.72
CA ALA A 206 -7.89 11.58 -17.29
C ALA A 206 -9.29 12.21 -17.22
N GLU A 207 -9.58 13.04 -16.20
CA GLU A 207 -10.89 13.69 -16.05
C GLU A 207 -11.04 14.93 -16.94
N SER A 208 -10.06 15.83 -16.87
CA SER A 208 -10.10 17.11 -17.61
C SER A 208 -9.56 16.99 -19.03
N GLN A 209 -8.88 15.90 -19.38
CA GLN A 209 -8.22 15.66 -20.66
C GLN A 209 -7.13 16.71 -21.01
N ARG A 210 -6.62 17.44 -20.01
CA ARG A 210 -5.60 18.46 -20.19
C ARG A 210 -4.21 17.85 -20.07
N SER A 211 -3.31 18.28 -20.95
CA SER A 211 -1.90 17.90 -20.89
C SER A 211 -1.23 18.41 -19.61
N LEU A 212 -0.34 17.59 -19.04
CA LEU A 212 0.44 17.88 -17.83
C LEU A 212 1.91 18.08 -18.17
N GLU A 213 2.61 17.03 -18.58
CA GLU A 213 4.05 17.03 -18.82
C GLU A 213 4.38 16.43 -20.18
N ASN A 214 5.38 16.97 -20.87
CA ASN A 214 5.96 16.37 -22.07
C ASN A 214 7.16 15.53 -21.69
N VAL A 215 7.33 14.40 -22.37
CA VAL A 215 8.47 13.50 -22.19
C VAL A 215 8.99 13.05 -23.55
N ASP A 216 10.28 12.67 -23.61
CA ASP A 216 10.92 12.23 -24.85
C ASP A 216 10.68 10.74 -25.15
N GLU A 217 10.50 9.94 -24.09
CA GLU A 217 10.30 8.50 -24.22
C GLU A 217 9.43 7.93 -23.10
N ILE A 218 8.70 6.85 -23.40
CA ILE A 218 7.91 6.08 -22.43
C ILE A 218 8.04 4.58 -22.70
N THR A 219 7.84 3.78 -21.65
CA THR A 219 7.72 2.32 -21.74
C THR A 219 6.36 1.89 -21.22
N ILE A 220 5.64 1.12 -22.00
CA ILE A 220 4.33 0.58 -21.65
C ILE A 220 4.50 -0.87 -21.18
N TYR A 221 4.07 -1.12 -19.96
CA TYR A 221 4.04 -2.43 -19.30
C TYR A 221 2.70 -3.13 -19.51
N PRO A 222 2.63 -4.46 -19.43
CA PRO A 222 1.37 -5.19 -19.53
C PRO A 222 0.32 -4.69 -18.50
N ALA A 223 -0.94 -4.63 -18.94
CA ALA A 223 -2.08 -4.30 -18.10
C ALA A 223 -2.74 -5.52 -17.46
N ALA A 224 -2.28 -6.72 -17.78
CA ALA A 224 -2.71 -7.98 -17.19
C ALA A 224 -1.50 -8.89 -16.96
N GLU A 225 -1.63 -9.83 -16.03
CA GLU A 225 -0.65 -10.89 -15.93
C GLU A 225 -0.80 -11.83 -17.14
N MET A 226 0.29 -11.96 -17.89
CA MET A 226 0.32 -12.79 -19.07
C MET A 226 0.55 -14.25 -18.64
N ILE A 227 -0.35 -15.12 -19.04
CA ILE A 227 -0.27 -16.57 -18.81
C ILE A 227 -0.12 -17.22 -20.19
N ASP A 228 1.08 -17.63 -20.51
CA ASP A 228 1.38 -18.33 -21.76
C ASP A 228 1.72 -19.77 -21.36
N GLY A 229 0.89 -20.73 -21.71
CA GLY A 229 0.81 -22.09 -21.16
C GLY A 229 2.08 -22.96 -21.16
N GLU A 230 3.19 -22.50 -21.73
CA GLU A 230 4.48 -23.19 -21.75
C GLU A 230 5.58 -22.27 -21.19
N ASP A 231 6.56 -22.84 -20.50
CA ASP A 231 7.72 -22.14 -19.90
C ASP A 231 7.42 -21.14 -18.75
N MET A 232 6.45 -21.47 -17.89
CA MET A 232 6.21 -20.66 -16.69
C MET A 232 7.28 -20.93 -15.61
N VAL A 233 7.64 -19.88 -14.88
CA VAL A 233 8.65 -19.92 -13.80
C VAL A 233 8.02 -19.48 -12.47
N SER A 234 8.61 -19.90 -11.35
CA SER A 234 8.17 -19.39 -10.03
C SER A 234 8.63 -17.94 -9.84
N PHE A 235 7.94 -17.20 -8.97
CA PHE A 235 8.37 -15.83 -8.65
C PHE A 235 9.82 -15.77 -8.12
N LEU A 236 10.28 -16.82 -7.42
CA LEU A 236 11.67 -16.94 -7.00
C LEU A 236 12.67 -16.87 -8.17
N ASP A 237 12.30 -17.37 -9.34
CA ASP A 237 13.18 -17.40 -10.51
C ASP A 237 13.38 -16.02 -11.17
N TYR A 238 12.60 -15.00 -10.74
CA TYR A 238 12.82 -13.61 -11.14
C TYR A 238 14.09 -13.01 -10.50
N PHE A 239 14.61 -13.65 -9.48
CA PHE A 239 15.79 -13.20 -8.74
C PHE A 239 17.03 -14.03 -9.14
N PRO A 240 18.07 -13.42 -9.72
CA PRO A 240 19.30 -14.12 -10.10
C PRO A 240 19.99 -14.76 -8.88
N GLU A 241 20.30 -16.07 -8.94
CA GLU A 241 20.82 -16.83 -7.80
C GLU A 241 22.06 -16.22 -7.16
N GLU A 242 23.02 -15.80 -7.97
CA GLU A 242 24.32 -15.29 -7.51
C GLU A 242 24.25 -13.86 -6.95
N LYS A 243 23.19 -13.11 -7.30
CA LYS A 243 23.03 -11.69 -6.95
C LYS A 243 21.96 -11.44 -5.91
N THR A 244 21.36 -12.51 -5.35
CA THR A 244 20.19 -12.40 -4.47
C THR A 244 20.48 -13.00 -3.10
N LEU A 245 20.11 -12.25 -2.06
CA LEU A 245 19.99 -12.77 -0.71
C LEU A 245 18.51 -12.96 -0.38
N VAL A 246 18.14 -14.18 -0.01
CA VAL A 246 16.78 -14.52 0.38
C VAL A 246 16.70 -14.57 1.90
N PHE A 247 15.76 -13.83 2.47
CA PHE A 247 15.42 -13.89 3.89
C PHE A 247 14.19 -14.76 4.08
N LEU A 248 14.28 -15.72 5.00
CA LEU A 248 13.20 -16.67 5.31
C LEU A 248 12.71 -16.41 6.73
N ASP A 249 11.50 -15.90 6.89
CA ASP A 249 10.92 -15.64 8.20
C ASP A 249 10.22 -16.89 8.73
N GLU A 250 10.69 -17.43 9.88
CA GLU A 250 10.12 -18.59 10.58
C GLU A 250 10.01 -19.86 9.71
N LEU A 251 11.11 -20.56 9.47
CA LEU A 251 11.18 -21.74 8.59
C LEU A 251 10.08 -22.77 8.80
N ASN A 252 9.64 -22.99 10.05
CA ASN A 252 8.57 -23.94 10.34
C ASN A 252 7.22 -23.46 9.79
N HIS A 253 6.89 -22.18 9.98
CA HIS A 253 5.64 -21.59 9.50
C HIS A 253 5.63 -21.52 7.97
N LEU A 254 6.77 -21.18 7.35
CA LEU A 254 6.90 -21.22 5.89
C LEU A 254 6.61 -22.61 5.33
N ALA A 255 7.08 -23.67 5.98
CA ALA A 255 6.80 -25.04 5.55
C ALA A 255 5.33 -25.42 5.73
N GLU A 256 4.77 -25.14 6.92
CA GLU A 256 3.37 -25.45 7.22
C GLU A 256 2.40 -24.71 6.28
N ASN A 257 2.65 -23.43 6.02
CA ASN A 257 1.80 -22.63 5.15
C ASN A 257 1.98 -22.99 3.67
N GLY A 258 3.23 -23.23 3.23
CA GLY A 258 3.49 -23.66 1.85
C GLY A 258 2.84 -24.98 1.50
N GLU A 259 2.90 -25.98 2.41
CA GLU A 259 2.18 -27.27 2.24
C GLU A 259 0.65 -27.05 2.29
N GLY A 260 0.17 -26.15 3.17
CA GLY A 260 -1.24 -25.77 3.25
C GLY A 260 -1.79 -25.18 1.97
N VAL A 261 -1.07 -24.23 1.37
CA VAL A 261 -1.43 -23.59 0.08
C VAL A 261 -1.51 -24.61 -1.04
N GLU A 262 -0.56 -25.55 -1.12
CA GLU A 262 -0.56 -26.62 -2.12
C GLU A 262 -1.77 -27.56 -1.95
N GLU A 263 -2.12 -27.89 -0.71
CA GLU A 263 -3.29 -28.71 -0.39
C GLU A 263 -4.61 -28.00 -0.73
N GLU A 264 -4.76 -26.72 -0.37
CA GLU A 264 -5.94 -25.92 -0.70
C GLU A 264 -6.12 -25.80 -2.23
N TYR A 265 -5.04 -25.58 -2.96
CA TYR A 265 -5.06 -25.57 -4.42
C TYR A 265 -5.54 -26.90 -4.99
N ARG A 266 -5.00 -28.03 -4.49
CA ARG A 266 -5.39 -29.35 -4.92
C ARG A 266 -6.87 -29.64 -4.65
N GLN A 267 -7.38 -29.29 -3.46
CA GLN A 267 -8.79 -29.46 -3.12
C GLN A 267 -9.71 -28.57 -3.97
N SER A 268 -9.33 -27.33 -4.21
CA SER A 268 -10.07 -26.42 -5.07
C SER A 268 -10.16 -26.96 -6.50
N ARG A 269 -9.07 -27.53 -7.03
CA ARG A 269 -9.03 -28.13 -8.35
C ARG A 269 -9.96 -29.36 -8.43
N MET A 270 -9.87 -30.30 -7.49
CA MET A 270 -10.72 -31.49 -7.44
C MET A 270 -12.21 -31.13 -7.40
N HIS A 271 -12.59 -30.16 -6.56
CA HIS A 271 -13.97 -29.72 -6.43
C HIS A 271 -14.55 -29.13 -7.73
N ARG A 272 -13.72 -28.49 -8.54
CA ARG A 272 -14.11 -27.93 -9.84
C ARG A 272 -14.22 -28.99 -10.93
N GLU A 273 -13.29 -29.93 -10.94
CA GLU A 273 -13.35 -31.09 -11.84
C GLU A 273 -14.66 -31.88 -11.61
N GLU A 274 -15.07 -32.08 -10.34
CA GLU A 274 -16.35 -32.72 -10.00
C GLU A 274 -17.58 -31.93 -10.48
N LYS A 275 -17.48 -30.60 -10.56
CA LYS A 275 -18.55 -29.72 -11.06
C LYS A 275 -18.60 -29.60 -12.58
N GLY A 276 -17.64 -30.19 -13.31
CA GLY A 276 -17.55 -30.07 -14.76
C GLY A 276 -17.18 -28.67 -15.25
N GLU A 277 -16.60 -27.85 -14.36
CA GLU A 277 -16.09 -26.53 -14.71
C GLU A 277 -14.77 -26.69 -15.47
N ALA A 278 -14.58 -25.91 -16.56
CA ALA A 278 -13.51 -26.07 -17.54
C ALA A 278 -12.09 -26.18 -16.96
N ASN A 279 -11.26 -26.94 -17.65
CA ASN A 279 -9.87 -27.25 -17.33
C ASN A 279 -9.06 -26.05 -16.86
N LEU A 280 -8.72 -26.03 -15.57
CA LEU A 280 -7.61 -25.23 -15.09
C LEU A 280 -6.31 -25.79 -15.68
N PRO A 281 -5.34 -24.96 -16.03
CA PRO A 281 -4.00 -25.44 -16.35
C PRO A 281 -3.51 -26.36 -15.23
N GLU A 282 -2.87 -27.47 -15.58
CA GLU A 282 -2.39 -28.42 -14.57
C GLU A 282 -1.40 -27.85 -13.58
N GLN A 283 -0.75 -26.73 -13.93
CA GLN A 283 0.30 -26.10 -13.14
C GLN A 283 0.10 -24.58 -13.08
N TRP A 284 -0.51 -24.10 -12.02
CA TRP A 284 -0.60 -22.67 -11.69
C TRP A 284 0.27 -22.26 -10.50
N LEU A 285 0.75 -23.23 -9.76
CA LEU A 285 1.62 -23.03 -8.61
C LEU A 285 2.85 -23.92 -8.72
N CYS A 286 4.00 -23.38 -8.38
CA CYS A 286 5.20 -24.13 -8.08
C CYS A 286 4.94 -24.95 -6.79
N GLY A 287 5.11 -26.26 -6.86
CA GLY A 287 4.98 -27.11 -5.66
C GLY A 287 5.95 -26.68 -4.57
N PHE A 288 5.47 -26.67 -3.31
CA PHE A 288 6.29 -26.23 -2.19
C PHE A 288 7.61 -26.98 -2.06
N GLN A 289 7.60 -28.28 -2.29
CA GLN A 289 8.82 -29.11 -2.25
C GLN A 289 9.83 -28.71 -3.33
N GLU A 290 9.36 -28.29 -4.51
CA GLU A 290 10.24 -27.79 -5.57
C GLU A 290 10.84 -26.45 -5.19
N LEU A 291 10.01 -25.52 -4.69
CA LEU A 291 10.45 -24.22 -4.18
C LEU A 291 11.46 -24.38 -3.05
N GLN A 292 11.21 -25.26 -2.09
CA GLN A 292 12.13 -25.58 -0.99
C GLN A 292 13.48 -26.11 -1.50
N LYS A 293 13.47 -26.98 -2.54
CA LYS A 293 14.72 -27.45 -3.18
C LYS A 293 15.51 -26.32 -3.82
N LYS A 294 14.82 -25.37 -4.47
CA LYS A 294 15.45 -24.17 -5.06
C LYS A 294 16.04 -23.30 -3.95
N LEU A 295 15.28 -23.01 -2.88
CA LEU A 295 15.75 -22.21 -1.73
C LEU A 295 16.96 -22.84 -1.02
N ASN A 296 16.99 -24.17 -0.87
CA ASN A 296 18.13 -24.89 -0.29
C ASN A 296 19.46 -24.76 -1.07
N ARG A 297 19.43 -24.22 -2.28
CA ARG A 297 20.61 -24.00 -3.13
C ARG A 297 21.04 -22.53 -3.19
N ARG A 298 20.18 -21.61 -2.75
CA ARG A 298 20.41 -20.16 -2.81
C ARG A 298 21.08 -19.65 -1.53
N ASN A 299 21.58 -18.44 -1.59
CA ASN A 299 22.03 -17.71 -0.41
C ASN A 299 20.81 -17.28 0.41
N CYS A 300 20.58 -17.94 1.52
CA CYS A 300 19.45 -17.69 2.38
C CYS A 300 19.89 -17.40 3.81
N VAL A 301 19.22 -16.44 4.44
CA VAL A 301 19.29 -16.20 5.88
C VAL A 301 17.90 -16.42 6.47
N ALA A 302 17.76 -17.48 7.23
CA ALA A 302 16.54 -17.75 7.98
C ALA A 302 16.60 -17.01 9.31
N VAL A 303 15.53 -16.32 9.67
CA VAL A 303 15.39 -15.60 10.94
C VAL A 303 14.23 -16.20 11.71
N SER A 304 14.50 -16.70 12.90
CA SER A 304 13.54 -17.45 13.69
C SER A 304 13.57 -17.02 15.15
N ALA A 305 12.43 -17.06 15.82
CA ALA A 305 12.38 -16.82 17.26
C ALA A 305 13.00 -17.99 18.04
N LEU A 306 12.78 -19.21 17.56
CA LEU A 306 13.32 -20.45 18.14
C LEU A 306 14.04 -21.26 17.06
N SER A 307 14.95 -22.13 17.49
CA SER A 307 15.62 -23.05 16.57
C SER A 307 14.61 -23.90 15.80
N PRO A 308 14.63 -23.89 14.45
CA PRO A 308 13.64 -24.58 13.64
C PRO A 308 13.80 -26.09 13.68
N ARG A 309 12.70 -26.80 13.45
CA ARG A 309 12.74 -28.24 13.17
C ARG A 309 13.32 -28.45 11.76
N ARG A 310 14.21 -29.41 11.60
CA ARG A 310 14.87 -29.69 10.31
C ARG A 310 13.97 -30.51 9.35
N SER A 311 12.76 -30.09 9.08
CA SER A 311 11.90 -30.77 8.12
C SER A 311 12.14 -30.22 6.70
N GLY A 312 13.00 -30.92 5.92
CA GLY A 312 13.25 -30.58 4.51
C GLY A 312 14.20 -29.40 4.26
N TRP A 313 14.57 -28.61 5.29
CA TRP A 313 15.52 -27.52 5.20
C TRP A 313 16.97 -27.98 5.41
N LYS A 314 17.87 -27.60 4.53
CA LYS A 314 19.31 -27.86 4.64
C LYS A 314 20.00 -26.67 5.30
N ILE A 315 19.97 -26.63 6.62
CA ILE A 315 20.64 -25.58 7.39
C ILE A 315 22.13 -25.90 7.44
N ASN A 316 22.95 -25.00 6.92
CA ASN A 316 24.40 -25.15 6.86
C ASN A 316 25.06 -24.73 8.16
N GLU A 317 24.67 -23.59 8.71
CA GLU A 317 25.19 -23.07 9.98
C GLU A 317 24.04 -22.46 10.79
N GLU A 318 24.17 -22.48 12.11
CA GLU A 318 23.20 -21.93 13.06
C GLU A 318 23.88 -20.88 13.94
N PHE A 319 23.23 -19.74 14.09
CA PHE A 319 23.64 -18.64 14.96
C PHE A 319 22.53 -18.36 15.96
N ASP A 320 22.91 -17.96 17.17
CA ASP A 320 21.95 -17.60 18.21
C ASP A 320 22.18 -16.17 18.68
N LEU A 321 21.17 -15.32 18.51
CA LEU A 321 21.23 -13.92 18.90
C LEU A 321 20.54 -13.70 20.23
N THR A 322 21.22 -13.01 21.13
CA THR A 322 20.62 -12.56 22.38
C THR A 322 19.90 -11.22 22.16
N VAL A 323 18.61 -11.30 21.92
CA VAL A 323 17.71 -10.14 21.76
C VAL A 323 16.65 -10.15 22.85
N LYS A 324 16.22 -8.98 23.28
CA LYS A 324 15.09 -8.82 24.21
C LYS A 324 14.09 -7.81 23.65
N SER A 325 12.81 -8.02 23.95
CA SER A 325 11.79 -7.00 23.72
C SER A 325 11.97 -5.84 24.69
N VAL A 326 11.49 -4.67 24.28
CA VAL A 326 11.33 -3.52 25.17
C VAL A 326 10.04 -3.68 25.96
N ASP A 327 10.06 -3.30 27.22
CA ASP A 327 8.87 -3.33 28.07
C ASP A 327 7.84 -2.28 27.60
N SER A 328 6.57 -2.58 27.81
CA SER A 328 5.49 -1.66 27.46
C SER A 328 5.21 -0.73 28.62
N TYR A 329 5.31 0.59 28.38
CA TYR A 329 5.15 1.61 29.41
C TYR A 329 3.70 2.05 29.62
N ASN A 330 2.77 1.69 28.72
CA ASN A 330 1.33 1.98 28.83
C ASN A 330 1.03 3.44 29.16
N SER A 331 1.69 4.38 28.51
CA SER A 331 1.59 5.83 28.71
C SER A 331 2.12 6.33 30.06
N SER A 332 2.91 5.54 30.78
CA SER A 332 3.57 6.00 31.99
C SER A 332 4.94 6.62 31.68
N PHE A 333 4.98 7.94 31.54
CA PHE A 333 6.22 8.67 31.26
C PHE A 333 7.26 8.51 32.39
N GLU A 334 6.81 8.45 33.65
CA GLU A 334 7.71 8.25 34.81
C GLU A 334 8.45 6.90 34.76
N LEU A 335 7.76 5.81 34.35
CA LEU A 335 8.39 4.51 34.18
C LEU A 335 9.39 4.53 33.03
N LEU A 336 9.03 5.16 31.92
CA LEU A 336 9.93 5.33 30.77
C LEU A 336 11.21 6.07 31.20
N VAL A 337 11.09 7.21 31.86
CA VAL A 337 12.23 8.01 32.32
C VAL A 337 13.11 7.22 33.28
N LYS A 338 12.52 6.50 34.23
CA LYS A 338 13.24 5.64 35.16
C LYS A 338 14.08 4.58 34.45
N ASP A 339 13.51 3.88 33.48
CA ASP A 339 14.22 2.85 32.73
C ASP A 339 15.28 3.46 31.81
N LEU A 340 15.00 4.59 31.16
CA LEU A 340 15.96 5.32 30.35
C LEU A 340 17.17 5.82 31.17
N LEU A 341 16.97 6.26 32.41
CA LEU A 341 18.07 6.60 33.34
C LEU A 341 18.92 5.38 33.68
N GLN A 342 18.28 4.22 33.86
CA GLN A 342 18.99 2.96 34.07
C GLN A 342 19.80 2.56 32.82
N TYR A 343 19.23 2.60 31.63
CA TYR A 343 19.94 2.35 30.37
C TYR A 343 21.10 3.33 30.17
N LYS A 344 20.90 4.63 30.45
CA LYS A 344 21.97 5.64 30.41
C LYS A 344 23.13 5.25 31.34
N SER A 345 22.83 4.87 32.58
CA SER A 345 23.85 4.46 33.55
C SER A 345 24.64 3.21 33.11
N GLN A 346 24.01 2.33 32.36
CA GLN A 346 24.64 1.14 31.77
C GLN A 346 25.38 1.42 30.45
N GLY A 347 25.28 2.66 29.92
CA GLY A 347 25.92 3.08 28.69
C GLY A 347 25.25 2.57 27.43
N TYR A 348 23.92 2.38 27.45
CA TYR A 348 23.16 2.04 26.25
C TYR A 348 23.12 3.19 25.25
N ARG A 349 23.10 2.86 23.99
CA ARG A 349 22.76 3.72 22.87
C ARG A 349 21.30 3.47 22.51
N ILE A 350 20.48 4.50 22.48
CA ILE A 350 19.03 4.35 22.32
C ILE A 350 18.57 5.15 21.10
N ALA A 351 17.88 4.49 20.18
CA ALA A 351 17.10 5.12 19.12
C ALA A 351 15.62 5.03 19.49
N LEU A 352 14.95 6.18 19.55
CA LEU A 352 13.54 6.28 19.88
C LEU A 352 12.78 6.74 18.64
N LEU A 353 11.85 5.90 18.16
CA LEU A 353 11.06 6.15 16.96
C LEU A 353 9.74 6.82 17.34
N SER A 354 9.47 7.96 16.75
CA SER A 354 8.22 8.70 16.88
C SER A 354 7.50 8.83 15.53
N GLY A 355 6.19 8.65 15.52
CA GLY A 355 5.36 8.69 14.31
C GLY A 355 5.18 10.10 13.73
N SER A 356 5.67 11.16 14.38
CA SER A 356 5.60 12.54 13.91
C SER A 356 6.87 13.30 14.25
N ARG A 357 7.30 14.20 13.36
CA ARG A 357 8.50 15.03 13.60
C ARG A 357 8.35 15.94 14.80
N THR A 358 7.20 16.59 14.94
CA THR A 358 6.88 17.48 16.04
C THR A 358 6.90 16.76 17.38
N ARG A 359 6.35 15.54 17.42
CA ARG A 359 6.41 14.68 18.61
C ARG A 359 7.82 14.28 18.96
N ALA A 360 8.61 13.90 17.96
CA ALA A 360 10.00 13.52 18.16
C ALA A 360 10.80 14.66 18.81
N GLU A 361 10.63 15.90 18.32
CA GLU A 361 11.26 17.09 18.88
C GLU A 361 10.81 17.34 20.32
N ARG A 362 9.50 17.26 20.58
CA ARG A 362 8.93 17.45 21.91
C ARG A 362 9.42 16.38 22.88
N LEU A 363 9.32 15.11 22.48
CA LEU A 363 9.78 13.98 23.30
C LEU A 363 11.28 14.10 23.65
N ALA A 364 12.11 14.52 22.70
CA ALA A 364 13.53 14.77 22.95
C ALA A 364 13.73 15.89 23.97
N LYS A 365 12.94 16.95 23.91
CA LYS A 365 12.98 18.06 24.88
C LYS A 365 12.54 17.59 26.26
N ASP A 366 11.39 16.92 26.36
CA ASP A 366 10.84 16.43 27.63
C ASP A 366 11.83 15.48 28.33
N LEU A 367 12.43 14.55 27.58
CA LEU A 367 13.46 13.66 28.10
C LEU A 367 14.74 14.40 28.53
N SER A 368 15.11 15.46 27.82
CA SER A 368 16.26 16.30 28.20
C SER A 368 16.02 17.08 29.50
N GLU A 369 14.80 17.55 29.74
CA GLU A 369 14.38 18.20 30.96
C GLU A 369 14.45 17.28 32.19
N GLU A 370 14.24 15.96 31.98
CA GLU A 370 14.42 14.92 33.01
C GLU A 370 15.90 14.47 33.21
N GLY A 371 16.84 15.20 32.62
CA GLY A 371 18.28 14.94 32.79
C GLY A 371 18.86 13.82 31.93
N LEU A 372 18.13 13.40 30.92
CA LEU A 372 18.59 12.44 29.91
C LEU A 372 19.35 13.18 28.79
N ASN A 373 20.32 12.49 28.16
CA ASN A 373 21.04 13.03 27.00
C ASN A 373 20.23 12.75 25.72
N ALA A 374 19.03 13.31 25.64
CA ALA A 374 18.11 13.12 24.53
C ALA A 374 18.20 14.28 23.53
N PHE A 375 18.16 13.97 22.24
CA PHE A 375 18.14 14.96 21.16
C PHE A 375 17.34 14.44 19.98
N TYR A 376 16.69 15.35 19.27
CA TYR A 376 16.04 15.06 18.00
C TYR A 376 17.04 15.14 16.85
N SER A 377 16.96 14.23 15.90
CA SER A 377 17.76 14.24 14.67
C SER A 377 16.95 13.84 13.45
N GLN A 378 17.16 14.55 12.35
CA GLN A 378 16.73 14.14 11.01
C GLN A 378 17.84 13.39 10.27
N ASP A 379 19.09 13.53 10.76
CA ASP A 379 20.25 12.85 10.20
C ASP A 379 20.38 11.46 10.84
N MET A 380 20.05 10.45 10.05
CA MET A 380 20.14 9.02 10.41
C MET A 380 21.57 8.46 10.32
N ASP A 381 22.52 9.24 9.83
CA ASP A 381 23.93 8.83 9.72
C ASP A 381 24.75 9.28 10.95
N ARG A 382 24.14 10.08 11.82
CA ARG A 382 24.75 10.47 13.09
C ARG A 382 24.86 9.27 14.03
N ILE A 383 26.08 8.90 14.39
CA ILE A 383 26.37 7.82 15.35
C ILE A 383 25.88 8.20 16.75
N ILE A 384 25.16 7.29 17.40
CA ILE A 384 24.69 7.45 18.78
C ILE A 384 25.81 7.06 19.75
N SER A 385 26.20 7.98 20.63
CA SER A 385 27.23 7.70 21.65
C SER A 385 26.64 6.94 22.86
N PRO A 386 27.46 6.21 23.63
CA PRO A 386 27.00 5.56 24.85
C PRO A 386 26.32 6.54 25.83
N GLY A 387 25.11 6.22 26.27
CA GLY A 387 24.28 7.04 27.14
C GLY A 387 23.49 8.15 26.44
N GLU A 388 23.55 8.26 25.11
CA GLU A 388 22.71 9.16 24.33
C GLU A 388 21.41 8.49 23.89
N ILE A 389 20.37 9.30 23.75
CA ILE A 389 19.05 8.95 23.22
C ILE A 389 18.79 9.81 22.00
N MET A 390 18.79 9.19 20.84
CA MET A 390 18.45 9.83 19.58
C MET A 390 16.97 9.61 19.28
N VAL A 391 16.20 10.68 19.24
CA VAL A 391 14.78 10.63 18.86
C VAL A 391 14.66 10.98 17.39
N VAL A 392 13.98 10.12 16.63
CA VAL A 392 13.86 10.27 15.18
C VAL A 392 12.42 10.03 14.72
N TYR A 393 12.07 10.64 13.61
CA TYR A 393 10.83 10.32 12.91
C TYR A 393 10.93 8.95 12.25
N GLY A 394 10.05 8.04 12.62
CA GLY A 394 10.02 6.70 12.06
C GLY A 394 8.99 5.82 12.76
N HIS A 395 8.70 4.69 12.15
CA HIS A 395 7.75 3.72 12.68
C HIS A 395 8.34 2.31 12.62
N ALA A 396 8.18 1.57 13.71
CA ALA A 396 8.34 0.13 13.75
C ALA A 396 7.29 -0.44 14.71
N ARG A 397 6.89 -1.69 14.52
CA ARG A 397 5.80 -2.31 15.30
C ARG A 397 6.13 -2.47 16.77
N ARG A 398 7.37 -2.82 17.07
CA ARG A 398 7.87 -3.10 18.42
C ARG A 398 9.31 -2.70 18.58
N GLY A 399 9.62 -2.24 19.76
CA GLY A 399 10.99 -2.01 20.20
C GLY A 399 11.72 -3.31 20.53
N PHE A 400 13.04 -3.23 20.45
CA PHE A 400 13.94 -4.34 20.74
C PHE A 400 15.24 -3.83 21.32
N GLN A 401 15.99 -4.70 21.97
CA GLN A 401 17.30 -4.40 22.50
C GLN A 401 18.29 -5.53 22.26
N TYR A 402 19.51 -5.15 22.00
CA TYR A 402 20.67 -6.05 21.98
C TYR A 402 21.51 -5.82 23.26
N PRO A 403 21.33 -6.63 24.30
CA PRO A 403 22.01 -6.40 25.58
C PRO A 403 23.54 -6.47 25.48
N LEU A 404 24.07 -7.35 24.63
CA LEU A 404 25.52 -7.56 24.47
C LEU A 404 26.24 -6.33 23.93
N ILE A 405 25.62 -5.59 23.03
CA ILE A 405 26.18 -4.39 22.42
C ILE A 405 25.58 -3.10 22.99
N LYS A 406 24.69 -3.22 23.98
CA LYS A 406 24.03 -2.11 24.67
C LYS A 406 23.36 -1.13 23.70
N PHE A 407 22.59 -1.67 22.78
CA PHE A 407 21.80 -0.91 21.81
C PHE A 407 20.33 -1.26 21.95
N ALA A 408 19.46 -0.24 21.98
CA ALA A 408 18.02 -0.41 22.06
C ALA A 408 17.31 0.50 21.05
N VAL A 409 16.27 -0.03 20.43
CA VAL A 409 15.30 0.71 19.63
C VAL A 409 13.97 0.67 20.37
N MET A 410 13.38 1.81 20.63
CA MET A 410 12.07 1.95 21.27
C MET A 410 11.10 2.62 20.32
N THR A 411 9.83 2.26 20.39
CA THR A 411 8.79 2.79 19.52
C THR A 411 7.69 3.46 20.33
N GLU A 412 6.92 4.32 19.69
CA GLU A 412 5.72 4.90 20.32
C GLU A 412 4.75 3.83 20.82
N THR A 413 4.66 2.70 20.12
CA THR A 413 3.81 1.56 20.54
C THR A 413 4.23 0.99 21.89
N ASP A 414 5.52 1.01 22.20
CA ASP A 414 6.04 0.56 23.49
C ASP A 414 5.77 1.58 24.58
N ILE A 415 5.85 2.88 24.24
CA ILE A 415 5.66 3.98 25.20
C ILE A 415 4.19 4.17 25.54
N PHE A 416 3.32 4.27 24.54
CA PHE A 416 1.91 4.62 24.71
C PHE A 416 0.95 3.42 24.68
N GLY A 417 1.44 2.23 24.34
CA GLY A 417 0.65 1.03 24.17
C GLY A 417 0.02 0.93 22.78
N LYS A 418 -0.42 -0.27 22.41
CA LYS A 418 -1.21 -0.44 21.18
C LYS A 418 -2.52 0.32 21.35
N GLU A 419 -2.82 1.27 20.50
CA GLU A 419 -4.21 1.67 20.28
C GLU A 419 -5.02 0.38 20.07
N GLN A 420 -5.80 0.01 21.06
CA GLN A 420 -6.81 -1.01 20.85
C GLN A 420 -7.79 -0.42 19.82
N LYS A 421 -7.55 -0.67 18.55
CA LYS A 421 -8.60 -0.59 17.53
C LYS A 421 -9.67 -1.58 18.01
N LYS A 422 -10.55 -1.12 18.92
CA LYS A 422 -11.78 -1.83 19.24
C LYS A 422 -12.37 -2.15 17.87
N ARG A 423 -12.44 -3.44 17.53
CA ARG A 423 -13.20 -3.91 16.37
C ARG A 423 -14.62 -3.38 16.53
N LYS A 424 -14.85 -2.13 16.10
CA LYS A 424 -16.20 -1.61 15.90
C LYS A 424 -16.80 -2.58 14.90
N LYS A 425 -17.83 -3.35 15.33
CA LYS A 425 -18.71 -4.06 14.41
C LYS A 425 -19.01 -3.05 13.31
N LYS A 426 -18.57 -3.35 12.07
CA LYS A 426 -18.82 -2.51 10.90
C LYS A 426 -20.31 -2.22 10.87
N LYS A 427 -20.72 -1.03 11.27
CA LYS A 427 -22.06 -0.53 10.93
C LYS A 427 -22.03 -0.42 9.41
N LYS A 428 -22.92 -1.18 8.75
CA LYS A 428 -23.13 -1.09 7.31
C LYS A 428 -23.52 0.36 6.99
N TYR A 429 -22.56 1.14 6.52
CA TYR A 429 -22.83 2.44 5.92
C TYR A 429 -23.15 2.24 4.45
N SER A 430 -24.21 2.89 4.00
CA SER A 430 -24.71 2.87 2.63
C SER A 430 -23.74 3.66 1.73
N GLY A 431 -23.29 3.05 0.64
CA GLY A 431 -22.52 3.72 -0.42
C GLY A 431 -21.06 3.31 -0.58
N ASN A 432 -20.66 2.14 -0.13
CA ASN A 432 -19.29 1.65 -0.36
C ASN A 432 -19.09 1.25 -1.82
N ARG A 433 -17.99 1.72 -2.43
CA ARG A 433 -17.42 1.10 -3.63
C ARG A 433 -17.17 -0.37 -3.30
N ILE A 434 -17.53 -1.23 -4.23
CA ILE A 434 -17.33 -2.66 -4.11
C ILE A 434 -15.82 -2.90 -4.25
N GLN A 435 -15.18 -3.34 -3.17
CA GLN A 435 -13.74 -3.63 -3.16
C GLN A 435 -13.47 -5.11 -3.40
N ASP A 436 -14.50 -5.96 -3.23
CA ASP A 436 -14.40 -7.40 -3.38
C ASP A 436 -15.70 -7.97 -3.92
N PHE A 437 -15.60 -8.97 -4.81
CA PHE A 437 -16.75 -9.71 -5.33
C PHE A 437 -17.52 -10.49 -4.27
N ALA A 438 -16.89 -10.87 -3.17
CA ALA A 438 -17.55 -11.48 -2.02
C ALA A 438 -18.67 -10.58 -1.43
N GLU A 439 -18.69 -9.29 -1.76
CA GLU A 439 -19.73 -8.36 -1.35
C GLU A 439 -20.97 -8.39 -2.25
N LEU A 440 -20.91 -9.03 -3.44
CA LEU A 440 -22.00 -9.12 -4.42
C LEU A 440 -22.61 -10.50 -4.46
N SER A 441 -23.92 -10.56 -4.30
CA SER A 441 -24.72 -11.77 -4.52
C SER A 441 -25.54 -11.64 -5.80
N ILE A 442 -25.70 -12.75 -6.54
CA ILE A 442 -26.56 -12.77 -7.74
C ILE A 442 -27.97 -12.30 -7.36
N GLY A 443 -28.46 -11.27 -8.05
CA GLY A 443 -29.74 -10.62 -7.75
C GLY A 443 -29.61 -9.30 -7.03
N ASP A 444 -28.41 -8.91 -6.57
CA ASP A 444 -28.19 -7.61 -5.95
C ASP A 444 -28.40 -6.47 -6.96
N LEU A 445 -28.96 -5.37 -6.46
CA LEU A 445 -29.05 -4.12 -7.20
C LEU A 445 -27.69 -3.42 -7.19
N VAL A 446 -27.19 -3.11 -8.39
CA VAL A 446 -25.91 -2.40 -8.58
C VAL A 446 -26.12 -1.15 -9.42
N VAL A 447 -25.33 -0.13 -9.15
CA VAL A 447 -25.31 1.11 -9.91
C VAL A 447 -24.01 1.19 -10.69
N HIS A 448 -24.13 1.22 -12.00
CA HIS A 448 -23.00 1.51 -12.87
C HIS A 448 -22.93 3.02 -13.14
N GLU A 449 -21.75 3.61 -13.03
CA GLU A 449 -21.54 5.06 -13.14
C GLU A 449 -22.15 5.67 -14.42
N LYS A 450 -21.99 4.99 -15.57
CA LYS A 450 -22.47 5.47 -16.87
C LYS A 450 -23.88 5.01 -17.22
N HIS A 451 -24.32 3.84 -16.75
CA HIS A 451 -25.55 3.17 -17.19
C HIS A 451 -26.66 3.13 -16.12
N GLY A 452 -26.34 3.51 -14.87
CA GLY A 452 -27.29 3.58 -13.78
C GLY A 452 -27.63 2.23 -13.17
N LEU A 453 -28.83 2.08 -12.63
CA LEU A 453 -29.28 0.98 -11.82
C LEU A 453 -29.61 -0.27 -12.65
N GLY A 454 -28.98 -1.37 -12.34
CA GLY A 454 -29.20 -2.71 -12.90
C GLY A 454 -29.18 -3.81 -11.83
N ILE A 455 -29.32 -5.06 -12.23
CA ILE A 455 -29.26 -6.25 -11.38
C ILE A 455 -28.02 -7.04 -11.74
N TYR A 456 -27.20 -7.38 -10.76
CA TYR A 456 -26.06 -8.27 -10.94
C TYR A 456 -26.52 -9.72 -11.21
N ARG A 457 -26.03 -10.32 -12.29
CA ARG A 457 -26.40 -11.68 -12.74
C ARG A 457 -25.25 -12.67 -12.69
N GLY A 458 -24.12 -12.29 -12.15
CA GLY A 458 -22.92 -13.15 -12.08
C GLY A 458 -21.87 -12.77 -13.10
N ILE A 459 -20.92 -13.67 -13.28
CA ILE A 459 -19.80 -13.53 -14.19
C ILE A 459 -19.95 -14.53 -15.31
N GLU A 460 -19.74 -14.09 -16.55
CA GLU A 460 -19.76 -14.94 -17.75
C GLU A 460 -18.48 -14.75 -18.55
N LYS A 461 -17.95 -15.86 -19.10
CA LYS A 461 -16.83 -15.82 -20.03
C LYS A 461 -17.34 -15.44 -21.41
N VAL A 462 -16.80 -14.37 -21.96
CA VAL A 462 -17.17 -13.90 -23.30
C VAL A 462 -15.90 -13.80 -24.15
N GLU A 463 -15.95 -14.38 -25.37
CA GLU A 463 -14.89 -14.25 -26.35
C GLU A 463 -15.08 -12.94 -27.13
N VAL A 464 -14.11 -12.03 -27.02
CA VAL A 464 -14.05 -10.78 -27.79
C VAL A 464 -12.68 -10.72 -28.46
N ASP A 465 -12.64 -10.48 -29.75
CA ASP A 465 -11.40 -10.42 -30.59
C ASP A 465 -10.46 -11.63 -30.40
N ARG A 466 -11.05 -12.85 -30.34
CA ARG A 466 -10.36 -14.14 -30.12
C ARG A 466 -9.72 -14.31 -28.74
N VAL A 467 -9.98 -13.41 -27.81
CA VAL A 467 -9.53 -13.53 -26.42
C VAL A 467 -10.73 -13.77 -25.52
N VAL A 468 -10.68 -14.81 -24.69
CA VAL A 468 -11.72 -15.14 -23.71
C VAL A 468 -11.42 -14.36 -22.44
N LYS A 469 -12.37 -13.50 -22.03
CA LYS A 469 -12.25 -12.70 -20.78
C LYS A 469 -13.49 -12.90 -19.91
N ASP A 470 -13.33 -12.69 -18.61
CA ASP A 470 -14.42 -12.73 -17.65
C ASP A 470 -15.13 -11.38 -17.58
N TYR A 471 -16.46 -11.42 -17.77
CA TYR A 471 -17.29 -10.22 -17.74
C TYR A 471 -18.36 -10.31 -16.64
N ILE A 472 -18.55 -9.23 -15.93
CA ILE A 472 -19.65 -9.03 -15.02
C ILE A 472 -20.91 -8.77 -15.84
N LYS A 473 -21.94 -9.59 -15.65
CA LYS A 473 -23.22 -9.45 -16.32
C LYS A 473 -24.17 -8.65 -15.45
N ILE A 474 -24.68 -7.55 -15.99
CA ILE A 474 -25.68 -6.69 -15.35
C ILE A 474 -26.92 -6.62 -16.23
N GLU A 475 -28.05 -7.02 -15.70
CA GLU A 475 -29.33 -6.94 -16.39
C GLU A 475 -30.04 -5.62 -16.09
N TYR A 476 -30.49 -4.98 -17.17
CA TYR A 476 -31.24 -3.72 -17.14
C TYR A 476 -32.71 -3.93 -17.51
N ARG A 477 -33.52 -2.86 -17.40
CA ARG A 477 -34.92 -2.90 -17.74
C ARG A 477 -35.16 -3.38 -19.18
N GLY A 478 -36.01 -4.40 -19.35
CA GLY A 478 -36.31 -5.01 -20.64
C GLY A 478 -35.43 -6.19 -21.00
N GLY A 479 -34.66 -6.72 -20.04
CA GLY A 479 -33.82 -7.92 -20.25
C GLY A 479 -32.51 -7.66 -21.03
N SER A 480 -32.16 -6.37 -21.27
CA SER A 480 -30.87 -6.01 -21.88
C SER A 480 -29.73 -6.22 -20.89
N ASN A 481 -28.65 -6.85 -21.33
CA ASN A 481 -27.49 -7.12 -20.51
C ASN A 481 -26.33 -6.19 -20.88
N LEU A 482 -25.63 -5.71 -19.87
CA LEU A 482 -24.33 -5.04 -19.99
C LEU A 482 -23.27 -6.01 -19.50
N TYR A 483 -22.21 -6.13 -20.26
CA TYR A 483 -21.03 -6.89 -19.90
C TYR A 483 -19.89 -5.91 -19.66
N ILE A 484 -19.33 -5.91 -18.45
CA ILE A 484 -18.17 -5.12 -18.10
C ILE A 484 -17.05 -6.08 -17.68
N LEU A 485 -15.80 -5.74 -17.98
CA LEU A 485 -14.68 -6.56 -17.57
C LEU A 485 -14.67 -6.73 -16.05
N ALA A 486 -14.35 -7.92 -15.58
CA ALA A 486 -14.25 -8.21 -14.15
C ALA A 486 -13.24 -7.31 -13.43
N THR A 487 -12.20 -6.86 -14.14
CA THR A 487 -11.21 -5.90 -13.66
C THR A 487 -11.75 -4.50 -13.41
N GLN A 488 -12.92 -4.16 -13.95
CA GLN A 488 -13.56 -2.83 -13.80
C GLN A 488 -14.64 -2.81 -12.70
N LEU A 489 -14.47 -3.59 -11.65
CA LEU A 489 -15.41 -3.63 -10.51
C LEU A 489 -15.62 -2.26 -9.86
N ASP A 490 -14.61 -1.40 -9.90
CA ASP A 490 -14.65 -0.03 -9.34
C ASP A 490 -15.73 0.86 -9.99
N ALA A 491 -16.15 0.53 -11.22
CA ALA A 491 -17.24 1.23 -11.91
C ALA A 491 -18.63 0.89 -11.35
N LEU A 492 -18.70 -0.09 -10.42
CA LEU A 492 -19.94 -0.56 -9.81
C LEU A 492 -20.01 -0.17 -8.33
N GLN A 493 -21.23 0.16 -7.91
CA GLN A 493 -21.54 0.37 -6.50
C GLN A 493 -22.76 -0.46 -6.13
N LYS A 494 -22.75 -1.10 -4.96
CA LYS A 494 -23.91 -1.79 -4.44
C LYS A 494 -24.98 -0.75 -4.06
N TYR A 495 -26.17 -0.90 -4.59
CA TYR A 495 -27.28 -0.01 -4.24
C TYR A 495 -27.73 -0.27 -2.80
N SER A 496 -27.66 0.76 -1.99
CA SER A 496 -28.14 0.73 -0.61
C SER A 496 -29.35 1.66 -0.48
N GLY A 497 -30.53 1.14 -0.72
CA GLY A 497 -31.77 1.85 -0.47
C GLY A 497 -32.05 2.00 1.03
N SER A 498 -32.23 3.22 1.48
CA SER A 498 -32.54 3.52 2.88
C SER A 498 -34.06 3.51 3.09
N SER A 499 -34.67 2.36 3.29
CA SER A 499 -35.86 2.14 4.13
C SER A 499 -36.57 0.82 3.81
N GLU A 500 -36.95 0.11 4.83
CA GLU A 500 -37.72 -1.14 4.77
C GLU A 500 -39.10 -1.02 4.10
N ASN A 501 -39.51 0.19 3.74
CA ASN A 501 -40.81 0.50 3.11
C ASN A 501 -40.74 1.17 1.73
N ALA A 502 -39.57 1.23 1.09
CA ALA A 502 -39.44 1.84 -0.24
C ALA A 502 -39.81 0.83 -1.33
N LYS A 503 -40.69 1.23 -2.25
CA LYS A 503 -40.96 0.49 -3.49
C LYS A 503 -39.68 0.14 -4.20
N THR A 504 -39.57 -1.10 -4.68
CA THR A 504 -38.42 -1.57 -5.47
C THR A 504 -38.04 -0.53 -6.54
N PRO A 505 -36.80 -0.02 -6.56
CA PRO A 505 -36.44 1.03 -7.50
C PRO A 505 -36.53 0.52 -8.94
N LYS A 506 -36.99 1.38 -9.85
CA LYS A 506 -37.10 1.01 -11.27
C LYS A 506 -35.71 0.94 -11.91
N LEU A 507 -35.43 -0.19 -12.54
CA LEU A 507 -34.19 -0.36 -13.31
C LEU A 507 -34.10 0.64 -14.46
N ASN A 508 -32.93 1.11 -14.75
CA ASN A 508 -32.67 1.95 -15.91
C ASN A 508 -32.73 1.12 -17.22
N LYS A 509 -32.95 1.78 -18.34
CA LYS A 509 -32.88 1.15 -19.66
C LYS A 509 -31.49 1.35 -20.23
N LEU A 510 -30.82 0.29 -20.64
CA LEU A 510 -29.51 0.35 -21.29
C LEU A 510 -29.58 1.18 -22.58
N GLY A 511 -28.66 2.10 -22.79
CA GLY A 511 -28.70 3.05 -23.91
C GLY A 511 -29.78 4.14 -23.81
N GLY A 512 -30.56 4.16 -22.71
CA GLY A 512 -31.56 5.19 -22.47
C GLY A 512 -30.98 6.50 -21.94
N GLN A 513 -31.65 7.59 -22.23
CA GLN A 513 -31.24 8.92 -21.72
C GLN A 513 -31.67 9.20 -20.27
N GLU A 514 -32.42 8.28 -19.63
CA GLU A 514 -32.99 8.50 -18.29
C GLU A 514 -31.92 8.75 -17.23
N TRP A 515 -30.83 7.96 -17.25
CA TRP A 515 -29.72 8.11 -16.31
C TRP A 515 -28.97 9.42 -16.52
N ASN A 516 -28.64 9.76 -17.78
CA ASN A 516 -27.98 11.01 -18.11
C ASN A 516 -28.84 12.22 -17.76
N LYS A 517 -30.16 12.15 -17.97
CA LYS A 517 -31.09 13.19 -17.50
C LYS A 517 -31.09 13.33 -15.98
N THR A 518 -31.01 12.21 -15.26
CA THR A 518 -30.91 12.24 -13.79
C THR A 518 -29.61 12.85 -13.33
N LYS A 519 -28.47 12.42 -13.89
CA LYS A 519 -27.14 13.04 -13.62
C LYS A 519 -27.12 14.54 -13.95
N SER A 520 -27.62 14.92 -15.12
CA SER A 520 -27.66 16.34 -15.54
C SER A 520 -28.54 17.19 -14.62
N ARG A 521 -29.69 16.65 -14.19
CA ARG A 521 -30.58 17.35 -13.24
C ARG A 521 -29.90 17.54 -11.89
N VAL A 522 -29.23 16.49 -11.37
CA VAL A 522 -28.50 16.57 -10.09
C VAL A 522 -27.32 17.54 -10.24
N LYS A 523 -26.55 17.44 -11.33
CA LYS A 523 -25.44 18.37 -11.63
C LYS A 523 -25.92 19.82 -11.74
N GLY A 524 -27.09 20.05 -12.36
CA GLY A 524 -27.72 21.38 -12.43
C GLY A 524 -28.14 21.91 -11.06
N ALA A 525 -28.76 21.06 -10.22
CA ALA A 525 -29.13 21.41 -8.85
C ALA A 525 -27.89 21.75 -8.00
N VAL A 526 -26.84 20.93 -8.08
CA VAL A 526 -25.56 21.17 -7.40
C VAL A 526 -24.92 22.48 -7.87
N LYS A 527 -24.97 22.77 -9.19
CA LYS A 527 -24.43 24.03 -9.73
C LYS A 527 -25.20 25.26 -9.20
N ASN A 528 -26.51 25.16 -9.04
CA ASN A 528 -27.30 26.25 -8.46
C ASN A 528 -26.97 26.46 -6.99
N ILE A 529 -26.86 25.37 -6.20
CA ILE A 529 -26.42 25.45 -4.81
C ILE A 529 -25.03 26.05 -4.72
N ALA A 530 -24.11 25.61 -5.58
CA ALA A 530 -22.76 26.18 -5.63
C ALA A 530 -22.77 27.68 -5.93
N LYS A 531 -23.63 28.14 -6.85
CA LYS A 531 -23.77 29.57 -7.16
C LYS A 531 -24.27 30.37 -5.96
N GLU A 532 -25.30 29.88 -5.28
CA GLU A 532 -25.83 30.51 -4.04
C GLU A 532 -24.76 30.56 -2.96
N LEU A 533 -23.97 29.48 -2.80
CA LEU A 533 -22.86 29.43 -1.84
C LEU A 533 -21.75 30.43 -2.20
N VAL A 534 -21.39 30.56 -3.47
CA VAL A 534 -20.37 31.52 -3.93
C VAL A 534 -20.84 32.95 -3.66
N GLU A 535 -22.11 33.29 -3.93
CA GLU A 535 -22.69 34.59 -3.62
C GLU A 535 -22.64 34.88 -2.11
N LEU A 536 -23.02 33.90 -1.30
CA LEU A 536 -22.98 34.01 0.15
C LEU A 536 -21.54 34.15 0.69
N TYR A 537 -20.60 33.44 0.06
CA TYR A 537 -19.17 33.52 0.37
C TYR A 537 -18.57 34.87 0.02
N ALA A 538 -18.95 35.44 -1.15
CA ALA A 538 -18.52 36.78 -1.55
C ALA A 538 -19.00 37.86 -0.56
N VAL A 539 -20.26 37.80 -0.11
CA VAL A 539 -20.82 38.71 0.90
C VAL A 539 -20.08 38.57 2.24
N ARG A 540 -19.66 37.36 2.60
CA ARG A 540 -18.84 37.15 3.83
C ARG A 540 -17.44 37.75 3.69
N GLN A 541 -16.81 37.61 2.53
CA GLN A 541 -15.45 38.15 2.32
C GLN A 541 -15.39 39.69 2.35
N GLU A 542 -16.50 40.36 2.04
CA GLU A 542 -16.60 41.82 2.15
C GLU A 542 -16.74 42.32 3.60
N LYS A 543 -17.07 41.44 4.56
CA LYS A 543 -17.23 41.80 5.96
C LYS A 543 -15.94 41.54 6.73
N GLU A 544 -15.58 42.49 7.60
CA GLU A 544 -14.50 42.29 8.56
C GLU A 544 -14.95 41.37 9.70
N GLY A 545 -14.13 40.35 9.98
CA GLY A 545 -14.31 39.42 11.08
C GLY A 545 -13.71 39.95 12.39
N TYR A 546 -14.05 39.28 13.49
CA TYR A 546 -13.37 39.51 14.75
C TYR A 546 -11.99 38.86 14.68
N VAL A 547 -10.95 39.60 15.03
CA VAL A 547 -9.56 39.11 15.07
C VAL A 547 -9.23 38.68 16.49
N CYS A 548 -8.97 37.39 16.69
CA CYS A 548 -8.48 36.85 17.95
C CYS A 548 -7.01 37.23 18.17
N GLY A 549 -6.60 37.40 19.40
CA GLY A 549 -5.20 37.57 19.77
C GLY A 549 -4.35 36.29 19.55
N PRO A 550 -3.02 36.39 19.68
CA PRO A 550 -2.15 35.23 19.65
C PRO A 550 -2.44 34.28 20.83
N ASP A 551 -2.01 33.01 20.72
CA ASP A 551 -2.24 32.00 21.73
C ASP A 551 -1.69 32.45 23.12
N THR A 552 -2.57 32.41 24.11
CA THR A 552 -2.22 32.68 25.51
C THR A 552 -1.57 31.45 26.15
N VAL A 553 -1.03 31.64 27.37
CA VAL A 553 -0.53 30.53 28.19
C VAL A 553 -1.65 29.50 28.44
N TRP A 554 -2.88 29.96 28.69
CA TRP A 554 -4.04 29.09 28.92
C TRP A 554 -4.42 28.25 27.70
N GLN A 555 -4.23 28.80 26.48
CA GLN A 555 -4.46 28.04 25.25
C GLN A 555 -3.46 26.87 25.12
N LYS A 556 -2.20 27.13 25.44
CA LYS A 556 -1.14 26.13 25.41
C LYS A 556 -1.37 25.04 26.45
N GLU A 557 -1.69 25.42 27.69
CA GLU A 557 -2.02 24.47 28.76
C GLU A 557 -3.24 23.61 28.39
N PHE A 558 -4.29 24.19 27.77
CA PHE A 558 -5.45 23.45 27.32
C PHE A 558 -5.08 22.43 26.23
N GLU A 559 -4.24 22.82 25.29
CA GLU A 559 -3.77 21.93 24.22
C GLU A 559 -2.85 20.81 24.75
N GLU A 560 -2.05 21.11 25.78
CA GLU A 560 -1.20 20.13 26.47
C GLU A 560 -1.99 19.11 27.29
N MET A 561 -3.20 19.44 27.72
CA MET A 561 -4.09 18.50 28.42
C MET A 561 -4.72 17.45 27.50
N PHE A 562 -4.56 17.56 26.17
CA PHE A 562 -5.10 16.59 25.23
C PHE A 562 -4.41 15.23 25.39
N PRO A 563 -5.14 14.16 25.78
CA PRO A 563 -4.53 12.90 26.18
C PRO A 563 -4.03 12.04 24.99
N TYR A 564 -4.25 12.50 23.77
CA TYR A 564 -3.86 11.82 22.54
C TYR A 564 -2.89 12.71 21.78
N GLU A 565 -2.16 12.09 20.89
CA GLU A 565 -1.24 12.80 20.02
C GLU A 565 -1.93 13.20 18.72
N GLU A 566 -1.68 14.41 18.29
CA GLU A 566 -2.18 14.93 17.03
C GLU A 566 -1.42 14.34 15.85
N THR A 567 -2.13 14.05 14.78
CA THR A 567 -1.52 13.73 13.50
C THR A 567 -1.00 15.01 12.83
N GLU A 568 -0.09 14.89 11.85
CA GLU A 568 0.40 16.02 11.06
C GLU A 568 -0.75 16.83 10.44
N ASP A 569 -1.77 16.13 9.92
CA ASP A 569 -2.97 16.75 9.34
C ASP A 569 -3.82 17.48 10.40
N GLN A 570 -3.92 16.92 11.61
CA GLN A 570 -4.62 17.57 12.72
C GLN A 570 -3.90 18.85 13.13
N LEU A 571 -2.56 18.79 13.27
CA LEU A 571 -1.76 19.98 13.61
C LEU A 571 -1.89 21.05 12.53
N ALA A 572 -1.77 20.67 11.26
CA ALA A 572 -1.96 21.59 10.15
C ALA A 572 -3.37 22.23 10.17
N ALA A 573 -4.42 21.42 10.41
CA ALA A 573 -5.79 21.92 10.52
C ALA A 573 -5.99 22.86 11.72
N ILE A 574 -5.35 22.58 12.85
CA ILE A 574 -5.37 23.44 14.05
C ILE A 574 -4.66 24.76 13.77
N GLU A 575 -3.46 24.73 13.22
CA GLU A 575 -2.69 25.93 12.89
C GLU A 575 -3.40 26.81 11.86
N ASP A 576 -3.93 26.19 10.81
CA ASP A 576 -4.71 26.90 9.80
C ASP A 576 -5.98 27.54 10.37
N THR A 577 -6.68 26.82 11.27
CA THR A 577 -7.86 27.35 11.94
C THR A 577 -7.51 28.54 12.82
N LYS A 578 -6.42 28.46 13.60
CA LYS A 578 -5.93 29.57 14.44
C LYS A 578 -5.52 30.77 13.59
N ARG A 579 -4.82 30.52 12.48
CA ARG A 579 -4.42 31.58 11.53
C ARG A 579 -5.63 32.30 10.93
N ASP A 580 -6.69 31.55 10.57
CA ASP A 580 -7.93 32.16 10.10
C ASP A 580 -8.59 33.02 11.18
N MET A 581 -8.62 32.56 12.44
CA MET A 581 -9.19 33.31 13.59
C MET A 581 -8.39 34.57 13.93
N GLU A 582 -7.08 34.59 13.65
CA GLU A 582 -6.18 35.72 13.85
C GLU A 582 -6.15 36.67 12.65
N SER A 583 -6.90 36.37 11.60
CA SER A 583 -7.02 37.22 10.39
C SER A 583 -8.24 38.14 10.47
N THR A 584 -8.24 39.20 9.65
CA THR A 584 -9.41 40.11 9.51
C THR A 584 -10.57 39.47 8.74
N ARG A 585 -10.37 38.31 8.13
CA ARG A 585 -11.39 37.61 7.35
C ARG A 585 -12.29 36.78 8.28
N ILE A 586 -13.58 36.74 7.99
CA ILE A 586 -14.50 35.82 8.69
C ILE A 586 -14.11 34.38 8.31
N MET A 587 -13.72 33.62 9.32
CA MET A 587 -13.37 32.21 9.12
C MET A 587 -14.59 31.38 8.65
N ASP A 588 -14.39 30.64 7.57
CA ASP A 588 -15.31 29.62 7.08
C ASP A 588 -14.49 28.46 6.55
N ARG A 589 -14.20 27.50 7.46
CA ARG A 589 -13.27 26.40 7.19
C ARG A 589 -13.95 25.06 7.28
N LEU A 590 -13.82 24.24 6.23
CA LEU A 590 -14.24 22.85 6.21
C LEU A 590 -13.08 21.94 6.63
N VAL A 591 -13.23 21.24 7.74
CA VAL A 591 -12.30 20.20 8.18
C VAL A 591 -12.86 18.83 7.83
N CYS A 592 -12.27 18.15 6.85
CA CYS A 592 -12.64 16.83 6.39
C CYS A 592 -11.78 15.76 7.04
N GLY A 593 -12.37 14.63 7.39
CA GLY A 593 -11.68 13.46 7.92
C GLY A 593 -12.68 12.36 8.27
N ASP A 594 -12.23 11.11 8.36
CA ASP A 594 -13.07 9.98 8.72
C ASP A 594 -13.57 10.02 10.17
N VAL A 595 -14.53 9.18 10.51
CA VAL A 595 -15.07 9.09 11.88
C VAL A 595 -14.00 8.54 12.80
N GLY A 596 -13.68 9.29 13.87
CA GLY A 596 -12.66 8.93 14.85
C GLY A 596 -11.31 9.63 14.65
N TYR A 597 -11.12 10.43 13.59
CA TYR A 597 -9.89 11.17 13.30
C TYR A 597 -9.72 12.49 14.10
N GLY A 598 -10.42 12.65 15.19
CA GLY A 598 -10.21 13.77 16.11
C GLY A 598 -10.63 15.16 15.62
N LYS A 599 -11.53 15.25 14.61
CA LYS A 599 -12.06 16.55 14.13
C LYS A 599 -12.66 17.42 15.25
N THR A 600 -13.23 16.76 16.27
CA THR A 600 -13.76 17.43 17.46
C THR A 600 -12.68 18.21 18.19
N GLU A 601 -11.46 17.70 18.27
CA GLU A 601 -10.36 18.37 18.94
C GLU A 601 -9.98 19.70 18.26
N VAL A 602 -9.91 19.69 16.93
CA VAL A 602 -9.68 20.92 16.16
C VAL A 602 -10.75 21.98 16.48
N ALA A 603 -12.01 21.56 16.55
CA ALA A 603 -13.12 22.44 16.88
C ALA A 603 -13.06 22.94 18.35
N LEU A 604 -12.66 22.09 19.30
CA LEU A 604 -12.55 22.46 20.71
C LEU A 604 -11.44 23.49 20.94
N ARG A 605 -10.29 23.38 20.27
CA ARG A 605 -9.19 24.35 20.36
C ARG A 605 -9.60 25.72 19.82
N ALA A 606 -10.30 25.73 18.69
CA ALA A 606 -10.88 26.96 18.15
C ALA A 606 -11.92 27.57 19.08
N ALA A 607 -12.80 26.73 19.65
CA ALA A 607 -13.81 27.17 20.61
C ALA A 607 -13.17 27.77 21.88
N PHE A 608 -12.15 27.12 22.42
CA PHE A 608 -11.44 27.62 23.62
C PHE A 608 -10.78 28.97 23.37
N LYS A 609 -10.12 29.14 22.20
CA LYS A 609 -9.54 30.39 21.75
C LYS A 609 -10.57 31.53 21.70
N ALA A 610 -11.75 31.27 21.16
CA ALA A 610 -12.85 32.24 21.09
C ALA A 610 -13.41 32.60 22.49
N VAL A 611 -13.54 31.60 23.38
CA VAL A 611 -14.03 31.82 24.76
C VAL A 611 -13.05 32.67 25.57
N GLN A 612 -11.74 32.48 25.39
CA GLN A 612 -10.74 33.33 26.06
C GLN A 612 -10.88 34.80 25.67
N GLU A 613 -11.32 35.08 24.46
CA GLU A 613 -11.64 36.45 23.99
C GLU A 613 -13.04 36.91 24.40
N SER A 614 -13.66 36.24 25.39
CA SER A 614 -15.02 36.51 25.87
C SER A 614 -16.10 36.45 24.78
N ARG A 615 -15.91 35.54 23.79
CA ARG A 615 -16.90 35.29 22.74
C ARG A 615 -17.72 34.05 23.03
N GLN A 616 -18.97 34.08 22.58
CA GLN A 616 -19.86 32.92 22.69
C GLN A 616 -19.57 31.92 21.58
N VAL A 617 -19.57 30.65 21.94
CA VAL A 617 -19.36 29.53 21.01
C VAL A 617 -20.56 28.60 21.08
N VAL A 618 -21.06 28.16 19.92
CA VAL A 618 -22.08 27.14 19.80
C VAL A 618 -21.46 25.94 19.06
N TYR A 619 -21.53 24.78 19.72
CA TYR A 619 -21.04 23.52 19.17
C TYR A 619 -22.17 22.50 18.98
#